data_df31544907ca3499eccdccb3c8a22df4
#
_entry.id   df31544907ca3499eccdccb3c8a22df4
#
_cell.length_a   1.000
_cell.length_b   1.000
_cell.length_c   1.000
_cell.angle_alpha   90.00
_cell.angle_beta   90.00
_cell.angle_gamma   90.00
#
_symmetry.space_group_name_H-M   'P 1'
#
loop_
_entity.id
_entity.type
_entity.pdbx_description
1 polymer ?
#
loop_
_entity_poly.entity_id
_entity_poly.type
_entity_poly.pdbx_seq_one_letter_code
_entity_poly.pdbx_strand_id
1 'polypeptide(L)'
;MRIRSRSPVLVLALVALSAVLACRGERREPADDVAASPDKRTAVVLPAEAQQAVLHEMRQMLGALGGAMTAAVKGDTTALLAALMPAGSAAAADPAIDALLPPAWKELAERTHGGFDSLSVAVRKARGSQALKDTVLVRLAQLSASCTSCHETFRVTVR
;
A
#
# COMPACT_ATOMS: atom_id res chain seq x y z
N MET A 1 69.77 -7.19 17.45
CA MET A 1 68.50 -7.86 17.34
C MET A 1 67.62 -7.09 16.33
N ARG A 2 67.46 -7.54 15.08
CA ARG A 2 66.75 -6.80 13.99
C ARG A 2 65.30 -7.30 13.93
N ILE A 3 64.36 -6.47 14.33
CA ILE A 3 62.94 -6.72 14.17
C ILE A 3 62.58 -6.50 12.73
N ARG A 4 62.24 -7.58 11.98
CA ARG A 4 61.74 -7.52 10.61
C ARG A 4 60.33 -6.92 10.65
N SER A 5 60.23 -5.70 10.12
CA SER A 5 58.97 -5.03 9.82
C SER A 5 58.17 -5.90 8.83
N ARG A 6 57.06 -6.47 9.27
CA ARG A 6 56.10 -7.14 8.37
C ARG A 6 55.28 -6.07 7.64
N SER A 7 55.39 -6.07 6.33
CA SER A 7 54.71 -5.08 5.47
C SER A 7 53.21 -5.02 5.72
N PRO A 8 52.68 -3.83 5.99
CA PRO A 8 51.22 -3.66 6.26
C PRO A 8 50.31 -4.07 5.11
N VAL A 9 50.87 -4.15 3.89
CA VAL A 9 50.16 -4.56 2.68
C VAL A 9 49.72 -6.04 2.73
N LEU A 10 50.48 -6.93 3.40
CA LEU A 10 50.13 -8.35 3.48
C LEU A 10 48.95 -8.59 4.44
N VAL A 11 48.80 -7.79 5.48
CA VAL A 11 47.71 -7.90 6.45
C VAL A 11 46.39 -7.39 5.84
N LEU A 12 46.44 -6.33 5.05
CA LEU A 12 45.27 -5.79 4.34
C LEU A 12 44.71 -6.75 3.28
N ALA A 13 45.60 -7.47 2.58
CA ALA A 13 45.21 -8.45 1.56
C ALA A 13 44.48 -9.68 2.19
N LEU A 14 44.90 -10.12 3.36
CA LEU A 14 44.27 -11.22 4.08
C LEU A 14 42.90 -10.89 4.65
N VAL A 15 42.70 -9.65 5.13
CA VAL A 15 41.40 -9.19 5.64
C VAL A 15 40.39 -9.02 4.49
N ALA A 16 40.82 -8.52 3.34
CA ALA A 16 39.95 -8.38 2.17
C ALA A 16 39.48 -9.74 1.61
N LEU A 17 40.35 -10.76 1.64
CA LEU A 17 40.01 -12.09 1.17
C LEU A 17 39.00 -12.81 2.09
N SER A 18 39.07 -12.55 3.41
CA SER A 18 38.11 -13.11 4.37
C SER A 18 36.70 -12.52 4.21
N ALA A 19 36.59 -11.24 3.86
CA ALA A 19 35.30 -10.57 3.66
C ALA A 19 34.58 -11.10 2.41
N VAL A 20 35.30 -11.45 1.36
CA VAL A 20 34.71 -12.00 0.12
C VAL A 20 34.21 -13.44 0.29
N LEU A 21 34.83 -14.25 1.17
CA LEU A 21 34.35 -15.60 1.47
C LEU A 21 33.11 -15.59 2.38
N ALA A 22 32.94 -14.60 3.24
CA ALA A 22 31.75 -14.47 4.12
C ALA A 22 30.47 -14.16 3.34
N CYS A 23 30.56 -13.54 2.15
CA CYS A 23 29.40 -13.30 1.27
C CYS A 23 29.05 -14.47 0.35
N ARG A 24 29.81 -15.58 0.43
CA ARG A 24 29.61 -16.74 -0.44
C ARG A 24 28.96 -17.87 0.34
N GLY A 25 27.62 -17.82 0.39
CA GLY A 25 26.85 -19.04 0.60
C GLY A 25 26.15 -19.23 1.92
N GLU A 26 25.21 -18.34 2.26
CA GLU A 26 23.97 -18.91 2.76
C GLU A 26 23.22 -19.44 1.53
N ARG A 27 23.51 -20.71 1.23
CA ARG A 27 22.58 -21.50 0.43
C ARG A 27 21.31 -21.52 1.26
N ARG A 28 20.30 -20.63 0.93
CA ARG A 28 18.95 -20.77 1.46
C ARG A 28 18.58 -22.22 1.18
N GLU A 29 18.49 -23.01 2.24
CA GLU A 29 17.76 -24.26 2.18
C GLU A 29 16.39 -23.90 1.58
N PRO A 30 15.84 -24.70 0.63
CA PRO A 30 14.48 -24.50 0.18
C PRO A 30 13.66 -24.41 1.45
N ALA A 31 13.01 -23.26 1.66
CA ALA A 31 12.06 -23.11 2.77
C ALA A 31 11.16 -24.32 2.66
N ASP A 32 11.17 -25.13 3.72
CA ASP A 32 10.23 -26.25 3.85
C ASP A 32 8.89 -25.71 3.37
N ASP A 33 8.25 -26.39 2.42
CA ASP A 33 6.92 -26.08 1.91
C ASP A 33 5.98 -25.99 3.11
N VAL A 34 5.95 -24.84 3.77
CA VAL A 34 4.88 -24.49 4.68
C VAL A 34 3.66 -24.43 3.77
N ALA A 35 2.97 -25.57 3.70
CA ALA A 35 1.76 -25.69 2.91
C ALA A 35 0.89 -24.48 3.25
N ALA A 36 0.82 -23.53 2.32
CA ALA A 36 0.10 -22.29 2.52
C ALA A 36 -1.32 -22.67 2.94
N SER A 37 -1.74 -22.23 4.12
CA SER A 37 -3.12 -22.46 4.57
C SER A 37 -4.06 -22.02 3.45
N PRO A 38 -5.08 -22.84 3.09
CA PRO A 38 -5.94 -22.49 1.97
C PRO A 38 -6.56 -21.10 2.20
N ASP A 39 -6.57 -20.30 1.14
CA ASP A 39 -7.13 -18.94 1.17
C ASP A 39 -8.62 -18.99 1.51
N LYS A 40 -8.98 -18.54 2.71
CA LYS A 40 -10.34 -18.57 3.25
C LYS A 40 -11.20 -17.37 2.84
N ARG A 41 -10.62 -16.40 2.12
CA ARG A 41 -11.36 -15.22 1.68
C ARG A 41 -12.47 -15.60 0.70
N THR A 42 -13.57 -14.88 0.78
CA THR A 42 -14.69 -15.04 -0.15
C THR A 42 -14.26 -14.66 -1.57
N ALA A 43 -14.39 -15.58 -2.52
CA ALA A 43 -14.09 -15.30 -3.92
C ALA A 43 -15.22 -14.48 -4.55
N VAL A 44 -14.88 -13.31 -5.09
CA VAL A 44 -15.75 -12.51 -5.95
C VAL A 44 -15.37 -12.79 -7.39
N VAL A 45 -16.20 -13.59 -8.07
CA VAL A 45 -15.93 -14.08 -9.42
C VAL A 45 -16.52 -13.10 -10.44
N LEU A 46 -15.66 -12.41 -11.19
CA LEU A 46 -16.06 -11.36 -12.14
C LEU A 46 -15.68 -11.72 -13.57
N PRO A 47 -16.40 -11.20 -14.58
CA PRO A 47 -15.90 -11.14 -15.95
C PRO A 47 -14.58 -10.36 -16.00
N ALA A 48 -13.71 -10.68 -16.95
CA ALA A 48 -12.37 -10.08 -17.05
C ALA A 48 -12.41 -8.54 -17.09
N GLU A 49 -13.35 -7.95 -17.83
CA GLU A 49 -13.51 -6.50 -17.93
C GLU A 49 -13.90 -5.88 -16.58
N ALA A 50 -14.85 -6.48 -15.87
CA ALA A 50 -15.29 -6.01 -14.56
C ALA A 50 -14.15 -6.16 -13.51
N GLN A 51 -13.39 -7.24 -13.56
CA GLN A 51 -12.20 -7.39 -12.73
C GLN A 51 -11.19 -6.27 -12.98
N GLN A 52 -10.88 -5.98 -14.26
CA GLN A 52 -9.94 -4.91 -14.60
C GLN A 52 -10.41 -3.53 -14.12
N ALA A 53 -11.72 -3.24 -14.21
CA ALA A 53 -12.29 -2.01 -13.71
C ALA A 53 -12.16 -1.89 -12.19
N VAL A 54 -12.52 -2.94 -11.44
CA VAL A 54 -12.35 -2.99 -9.97
C VAL A 54 -10.88 -2.82 -9.56
N LEU A 55 -9.96 -3.50 -10.23
CA LEU A 55 -8.52 -3.35 -9.96
C LEU A 55 -7.98 -1.97 -10.34
N HIS A 56 -8.54 -1.34 -11.37
CA HIS A 56 -8.20 0.05 -11.73
C HIS A 56 -8.62 1.02 -10.63
N GLU A 57 -9.85 0.90 -10.13
CA GLU A 57 -10.39 1.70 -9.04
C GLU A 57 -9.55 1.54 -7.75
N MET A 58 -9.16 0.32 -7.38
CA MET A 58 -8.26 0.08 -6.26
C MET A 58 -6.91 0.80 -6.42
N ARG A 59 -6.34 0.80 -7.64
CA ARG A 59 -5.11 1.56 -7.93
C ARG A 59 -5.30 3.07 -7.81
N GLN A 60 -6.46 3.59 -8.22
CA GLN A 60 -6.79 5.00 -8.05
C GLN A 60 -6.89 5.38 -6.56
N MET A 61 -7.56 4.57 -5.75
CA MET A 61 -7.63 4.76 -4.29
C MET A 61 -6.24 4.73 -3.64
N LEU A 62 -5.37 3.79 -4.03
CA LEU A 62 -3.99 3.74 -3.53
C LEU A 62 -3.20 4.99 -3.95
N GLY A 63 -3.36 5.44 -5.20
CA GLY A 63 -2.78 6.69 -5.69
C GLY A 63 -3.26 7.91 -4.91
N ALA A 64 -4.55 7.96 -4.57
CA ALA A 64 -5.14 9.01 -3.75
C ALA A 64 -4.54 9.05 -2.34
N LEU A 65 -4.32 7.89 -1.69
CA LEU A 65 -3.65 7.81 -0.40
C LEU A 65 -2.23 8.39 -0.47
N GLY A 66 -1.43 7.96 -1.46
CA GLY A 66 -0.05 8.43 -1.64
C GLY A 66 0.03 9.92 -1.97
N GLY A 67 -0.85 10.40 -2.87
CA GLY A 67 -0.95 11.81 -3.23
C GLY A 67 -1.37 12.69 -2.05
N ALA A 68 -2.34 12.25 -1.27
CA ALA A 68 -2.80 12.95 -0.07
C ALA A 68 -1.68 13.09 0.98
N MET A 69 -0.93 12.01 1.25
CA MET A 69 0.23 12.06 2.16
C MET A 69 1.29 13.06 1.67
N THR A 70 1.64 12.99 0.39
CA THR A 70 2.64 13.88 -0.21
C THR A 70 2.22 15.35 -0.13
N ALA A 71 0.98 15.66 -0.46
CA ALA A 71 0.45 17.02 -0.41
C ALA A 71 0.33 17.54 1.03
N ALA A 72 -0.08 16.70 1.99
CA ALA A 72 -0.16 17.07 3.40
C ALA A 72 1.21 17.43 3.99
N VAL A 73 2.27 16.67 3.66
CA VAL A 73 3.64 16.99 4.09
C VAL A 73 4.06 18.38 3.60
N LYS A 74 3.70 18.74 2.37
CA LYS A 74 3.99 20.05 1.75
C LYS A 74 3.06 21.17 2.25
N GLY A 75 1.96 20.84 2.94
CA GLY A 75 0.93 21.82 3.31
C GLY A 75 0.10 22.31 2.12
N ASP A 76 0.11 21.59 1.00
CA ASP A 76 -0.59 21.96 -0.24
C ASP A 76 -2.02 21.41 -0.22
N THR A 77 -2.95 22.21 0.28
CA THR A 77 -4.37 21.85 0.37
C THR A 77 -5.01 21.64 -0.99
N THR A 78 -4.60 22.39 -2.01
CA THR A 78 -5.15 22.27 -3.37
C THR A 78 -4.75 20.94 -3.98
N ALA A 79 -3.46 20.60 -3.95
CA ALA A 79 -2.97 19.31 -4.42
C ALA A 79 -3.57 18.14 -3.63
N LEU A 80 -3.78 18.32 -2.32
CA LEU A 80 -4.41 17.31 -1.48
C LEU A 80 -5.84 17.01 -1.91
N LEU A 81 -6.67 18.04 -2.10
CA LEU A 81 -8.05 17.87 -2.56
C LEU A 81 -8.12 17.26 -3.97
N ALA A 82 -7.22 17.66 -4.86
CA ALA A 82 -7.11 17.08 -6.19
C ALA A 82 -6.73 15.59 -6.15
N ALA A 83 -5.84 15.20 -5.23
CA ALA A 83 -5.44 13.80 -5.06
C ALA A 83 -6.59 12.90 -4.55
N LEU A 84 -7.50 13.43 -3.72
CA LEU A 84 -8.61 12.68 -3.14
C LEU A 84 -9.79 12.48 -4.12
N MET A 85 -9.96 13.39 -5.06
CA MET A 85 -11.12 13.43 -5.95
C MET A 85 -11.37 12.12 -6.74
N PRO A 86 -10.34 11.43 -7.28
CA PRO A 86 -10.53 10.19 -8.04
C PRO A 86 -10.95 8.97 -7.19
N ALA A 87 -10.98 9.12 -5.86
CA ALA A 87 -11.32 8.04 -4.94
C ALA A 87 -12.61 8.27 -4.14
N GLY A 88 -13.26 9.42 -4.31
CA GLY A 88 -14.54 9.75 -3.69
C GLY A 88 -15.73 9.01 -4.32
N SER A 89 -16.91 9.15 -3.72
CA SER A 89 -18.14 8.47 -4.15
C SER A 89 -18.56 8.79 -5.59
N ALA A 90 -18.18 9.96 -6.11
CA ALA A 90 -18.47 10.35 -7.49
C ALA A 90 -17.64 9.56 -8.53
N ALA A 91 -16.59 8.89 -8.11
CA ALA A 91 -15.72 8.07 -8.95
C ALA A 91 -15.97 6.56 -8.79
N ALA A 92 -16.96 6.18 -7.97
CA ALA A 92 -17.34 4.79 -7.73
C ALA A 92 -17.77 4.09 -9.02
N ALA A 93 -17.63 2.77 -9.04
CA ALA A 93 -17.80 1.91 -10.20
C ALA A 93 -19.12 2.09 -10.94
N ASP A 94 -19.08 1.80 -12.24
CA ASP A 94 -20.24 1.69 -13.11
C ASP A 94 -21.33 0.83 -12.44
N PRO A 95 -22.62 1.27 -12.41
CA PRO A 95 -23.73 0.51 -11.87
C PRO A 95 -23.85 -0.93 -12.41
N ALA A 96 -23.41 -1.19 -13.64
CA ALA A 96 -23.37 -2.54 -14.20
C ALA A 96 -22.34 -3.45 -13.50
N ILE A 97 -21.20 -2.88 -13.07
CA ILE A 97 -20.19 -3.58 -12.29
C ILE A 97 -20.67 -3.76 -10.85
N ASP A 98 -21.25 -2.70 -10.27
CA ASP A 98 -21.81 -2.74 -8.91
C ASP A 98 -22.85 -3.85 -8.76
N ALA A 99 -23.70 -4.08 -9.77
CA ALA A 99 -24.69 -5.16 -9.77
C ALA A 99 -24.07 -6.57 -9.66
N LEU A 100 -22.80 -6.73 -9.98
CA LEU A 100 -22.07 -8.01 -9.87
C LEU A 100 -21.43 -8.24 -8.50
N LEU A 101 -21.37 -7.20 -7.67
CA LEU A 101 -20.67 -7.25 -6.39
C LEU A 101 -21.61 -7.71 -5.25
N PRO A 102 -21.11 -8.53 -4.30
CA PRO A 102 -21.90 -8.95 -3.16
C PRO A 102 -22.24 -7.77 -2.24
N PRO A 103 -23.39 -7.82 -1.52
CA PRO A 103 -23.81 -6.72 -0.64
C PRO A 103 -22.75 -6.28 0.37
N ALA A 104 -22.08 -7.22 1.03
CA ALA A 104 -21.03 -6.91 2.00
C ALA A 104 -19.80 -6.22 1.37
N TRP A 105 -19.51 -6.50 0.09
CA TRP A 105 -18.50 -5.74 -0.66
C TRP A 105 -18.92 -4.29 -0.85
N LYS A 106 -20.18 -4.08 -1.30
CA LYS A 106 -20.74 -2.74 -1.55
C LYS A 106 -20.69 -1.88 -0.30
N GLU A 107 -21.06 -2.40 0.85
CA GLU A 107 -20.99 -1.70 2.13
C GLU A 107 -19.55 -1.24 2.47
N LEU A 108 -18.55 -2.08 2.18
CA LEU A 108 -17.15 -1.74 2.38
C LEU A 108 -16.68 -0.69 1.36
N ALA A 109 -17.09 -0.80 0.11
CA ALA A 109 -16.78 0.15 -0.95
C ALA A 109 -17.38 1.53 -0.65
N GLU A 110 -18.67 1.61 -0.33
CA GLU A 110 -19.36 2.84 0.07
C GLU A 110 -18.67 3.52 1.26
N ARG A 111 -18.28 2.74 2.26
CA ARG A 111 -17.55 3.25 3.44
C ARG A 111 -16.19 3.81 3.06
N THR A 112 -15.51 3.18 2.12
CA THR A 112 -14.19 3.60 1.67
C THR A 112 -14.29 4.89 0.84
N HIS A 113 -15.16 4.94 -0.17
CA HIS A 113 -15.39 6.14 -0.98
C HIS A 113 -15.89 7.32 -0.15
N GLY A 114 -16.89 7.09 0.71
CA GLY A 114 -17.39 8.10 1.65
C GLY A 114 -16.33 8.57 2.64
N GLY A 115 -15.35 7.72 2.96
CA GLY A 115 -14.19 8.07 3.77
C GLY A 115 -13.28 9.10 3.06
N PHE A 116 -13.04 8.96 1.76
CA PHE A 116 -12.31 9.96 0.96
C PHE A 116 -13.06 11.30 0.87
N ASP A 117 -14.39 11.25 0.69
CA ASP A 117 -15.22 12.46 0.70
C ASP A 117 -15.18 13.15 2.08
N SER A 118 -15.28 12.38 3.14
CA SER A 118 -15.22 12.88 4.52
C SER A 118 -13.85 13.51 4.83
N LEU A 119 -12.75 12.91 4.31
CA LEU A 119 -11.43 13.50 4.41
C LEU A 119 -11.36 14.83 3.64
N SER A 120 -11.91 14.90 2.45
CA SER A 120 -11.97 16.13 1.65
C SER A 120 -12.70 17.25 2.39
N VAL A 121 -13.82 16.94 3.08
CA VAL A 121 -14.54 17.90 3.92
C VAL A 121 -13.68 18.34 5.13
N ALA A 122 -13.01 17.41 5.80
CA ALA A 122 -12.17 17.69 6.95
C ALA A 122 -10.97 18.58 6.57
N VAL A 123 -10.34 18.32 5.42
CA VAL A 123 -9.24 19.13 4.87
C VAL A 123 -9.67 20.58 4.66
N ARG A 124 -10.85 20.83 4.09
CA ARG A 124 -11.36 22.19 3.90
C ARG A 124 -11.59 22.93 5.21
N LYS A 125 -11.86 22.22 6.31
CA LYS A 125 -12.10 22.78 7.64
C LYS A 125 -10.83 22.97 8.46
N ALA A 126 -9.73 22.27 8.14
CA ALA A 126 -8.48 22.37 8.89
C ALA A 126 -7.90 23.78 8.82
N ARG A 127 -7.38 24.29 9.94
CA ARG A 127 -6.76 25.60 10.06
C ARG A 127 -5.33 25.42 10.52
N GLY A 128 -4.39 25.85 9.67
CA GLY A 128 -2.94 25.73 9.92
C GLY A 128 -2.36 24.38 9.51
N SER A 129 -1.06 24.37 9.25
CA SER A 129 -0.36 23.22 8.67
C SER A 129 -0.32 21.99 9.58
N GLN A 130 -0.22 22.19 10.90
CA GLN A 130 -0.20 21.07 11.84
C GLN A 130 -1.58 20.38 11.92
N ALA A 131 -2.65 21.16 12.09
CA ALA A 131 -4.01 20.60 12.11
C ALA A 131 -4.37 19.89 10.81
N LEU A 132 -3.86 20.37 9.66
CA LEU A 132 -4.01 19.69 8.38
C LEU A 132 -3.33 18.32 8.38
N LYS A 133 -2.07 18.25 8.81
CA LYS A 133 -1.30 17.01 8.87
C LYS A 133 -1.95 15.98 9.80
N ASP A 134 -2.33 16.39 11.00
CA ASP A 134 -2.97 15.53 11.98
C ASP A 134 -4.30 14.97 11.45
N THR A 135 -5.12 15.84 10.84
CA THR A 135 -6.38 15.45 10.21
C THR A 135 -6.15 14.39 9.13
N VAL A 136 -5.19 14.63 8.23
CA VAL A 136 -4.89 13.72 7.13
C VAL A 136 -4.39 12.39 7.66
N LEU A 137 -3.45 12.36 8.60
CA LEU A 137 -2.89 11.12 9.16
C LEU A 137 -3.96 10.25 9.83
N VAL A 138 -4.82 10.84 10.67
CA VAL A 138 -5.90 10.10 11.34
C VAL A 138 -6.88 9.51 10.32
N ARG A 139 -7.29 10.29 9.33
CA ARG A 139 -8.25 9.83 8.31
C ARG A 139 -7.66 8.79 7.36
N LEU A 140 -6.39 8.92 6.97
CA LEU A 140 -5.72 7.93 6.15
C LEU A 140 -5.53 6.60 6.89
N ALA A 141 -5.26 6.63 8.21
CA ALA A 141 -5.22 5.42 9.02
C ALA A 141 -6.59 4.70 9.04
N GLN A 142 -7.69 5.45 9.16
CA GLN A 142 -9.05 4.90 9.10
C GLN A 142 -9.35 4.28 7.72
N LEU A 143 -8.98 4.97 6.63
CA LEU A 143 -9.13 4.46 5.26
C LEU A 143 -8.32 3.18 5.04
N SER A 144 -7.06 3.14 5.49
CA SER A 144 -6.22 1.95 5.39
C SER A 144 -6.85 0.74 6.11
N ALA A 145 -7.48 0.96 7.28
CA ALA A 145 -8.19 -0.11 7.98
C ALA A 145 -9.38 -0.66 7.16
N SER A 146 -10.11 0.20 6.44
CA SER A 146 -11.18 -0.23 5.54
C SER A 146 -10.64 -1.07 4.37
N CYS A 147 -9.53 -0.65 3.77
CA CYS A 147 -8.85 -1.42 2.72
C CYS A 147 -8.42 -2.81 3.21
N THR A 148 -7.79 -2.87 4.38
CA THR A 148 -7.34 -4.12 5.01
C THR A 148 -8.53 -5.04 5.27
N SER A 149 -9.62 -4.54 5.86
CA SER A 149 -10.83 -5.32 6.13
C SER A 149 -11.43 -5.95 4.86
N CYS A 150 -11.48 -5.17 3.76
CA CYS A 150 -11.97 -5.67 2.48
C CYS A 150 -11.04 -6.78 1.93
N HIS A 151 -9.73 -6.55 1.94
CA HIS A 151 -8.73 -7.49 1.42
C HIS A 151 -8.56 -8.75 2.28
N GLU A 152 -8.90 -8.72 3.55
CA GLU A 152 -8.96 -9.90 4.42
C GLU A 152 -10.25 -10.71 4.20
N THR A 153 -11.32 -10.06 3.76
CA THR A 153 -12.63 -10.69 3.55
C THR A 153 -12.76 -11.28 2.15
N PHE A 154 -12.30 -10.57 1.13
CA PHE A 154 -12.54 -10.88 -0.27
C PHE A 154 -11.27 -11.07 -1.08
N ARG A 155 -11.37 -11.90 -2.11
CA ARG A 155 -10.42 -11.98 -3.22
C ARG A 155 -11.16 -11.95 -4.55
N VAL A 156 -10.62 -11.22 -5.51
CA VAL A 156 -11.21 -11.11 -6.85
C VAL A 156 -10.61 -12.19 -7.75
N THR A 157 -11.46 -12.88 -8.49
CA THR A 157 -11.08 -13.92 -9.47
C THR A 157 -11.82 -13.71 -10.78
N VAL A 158 -11.25 -14.20 -11.87
CA VAL A 158 -11.90 -14.22 -13.21
C VAL A 158 -12.66 -15.52 -13.39
N ARG A 159 -13.81 -15.45 -14.05
CA ARG A 159 -14.50 -16.63 -14.58
C ARG A 159 -14.08 -16.93 -16.02
#